data_c24c4599ba40db2e1b32abedb5ee93c7
#
_entry.id   c24c4599ba40db2e1b32abedb5ee93c7
#
_cell.length_a   1.000
_cell.length_b   1.000
_cell.length_c   1.000
_cell.angle_alpha   90.00
_cell.angle_beta   90.00
_cell.angle_gamma   90.00
#
_symmetry.space_group_name_H-M   'P 1'
#
loop_
_entity.id
_entity.type
_entity.pdbx_description
1 polymer ?
#
loop_
_entity_poly.entity_id
_entity_poly.type
_entity_poly.pdbx_seq_one_letter_code
_entity_poly.pdbx_strand_id
1 'polypeptide(L)'
;IDLSTGAGISKMLRYENAQVYLFGETHRCTEYQQFRNVLFKYLVKEKGVRVLVEEAGYATTFLQNETVQGRLSFSDWLDRCTSSKEDYELYQWIADWNSGREDADKISIIGIDITDNIGNMQMLCQYLLKTCNFTGADVQTQRLLTAIRKQNPFSSLQLQTFQDEFLPQLIELYQTKPEQLENVLGTQAMHLERALLGWQEALEQQRLRGKAEQLGDSDDVY
;
A
#
# COMPACT_ATOMS: atom_id res chain seq x y z
N ILE A 1 -14.61 -21.28 -17.08
CA ILE A 1 -13.24 -21.23 -16.53
C ILE A 1 -13.20 -22.07 -15.27
N ASP A 2 -12.23 -22.93 -15.17
CA ASP A 2 -11.97 -23.69 -13.96
C ASP A 2 -11.09 -22.82 -13.01
N LEU A 3 -11.61 -22.42 -11.88
CA LEU A 3 -10.92 -21.56 -10.92
C LEU A 3 -9.77 -22.26 -10.17
N SER A 4 -9.73 -23.59 -10.20
CA SER A 4 -8.63 -24.35 -9.58
C SER A 4 -7.39 -24.45 -10.47
N THR A 5 -7.58 -24.52 -11.80
CA THR A 5 -6.52 -24.78 -12.78
C THR A 5 -6.28 -23.62 -13.74
N GLY A 6 -7.22 -22.68 -13.87
CA GLY A 6 -7.20 -21.63 -14.89
C GLY A 6 -7.57 -22.09 -16.29
N ALA A 7 -8.03 -23.34 -16.44
CA ALA A 7 -8.40 -23.86 -17.75
C ALA A 7 -9.52 -23.02 -18.38
N GLY A 8 -9.32 -22.62 -19.63
CA GLY A 8 -10.25 -21.79 -20.40
C GLY A 8 -9.94 -20.27 -20.37
N ILE A 9 -9.01 -19.76 -19.56
CA ILE A 9 -8.64 -18.34 -19.53
C ILE A 9 -8.14 -17.87 -20.90
N SER A 10 -7.32 -18.66 -21.57
CA SER A 10 -6.79 -18.32 -22.91
C SER A 10 -7.90 -18.06 -23.94
N LYS A 11 -9.03 -18.76 -23.82
CA LYS A 11 -10.20 -18.57 -24.71
C LYS A 11 -10.98 -17.29 -24.42
N MET A 12 -10.86 -16.76 -23.20
CA MET A 12 -11.51 -15.53 -22.79
C MET A 12 -10.74 -14.29 -23.24
N LEU A 13 -9.40 -14.35 -23.24
CA LEU A 13 -8.54 -13.23 -23.59
C LEU A 13 -8.46 -13.09 -25.12
N ARG A 14 -9.17 -12.07 -25.65
CA ARG A 14 -9.29 -11.82 -27.09
C ARG A 14 -8.07 -11.11 -27.71
N TYR A 15 -7.24 -10.45 -26.88
CA TYR A 15 -6.13 -9.63 -27.35
C TYR A 15 -4.80 -10.25 -26.94
N GLU A 16 -4.02 -10.68 -27.93
CA GLU A 16 -2.73 -11.35 -27.68
C GLU A 16 -1.64 -10.40 -27.22
N ASN A 17 -1.71 -9.12 -27.63
CA ASN A 17 -0.66 -8.11 -27.40
C ASN A 17 -1.10 -6.98 -26.45
N ALA A 18 -2.06 -7.23 -25.57
CA ALA A 18 -2.45 -6.22 -24.57
C ALA A 18 -1.31 -6.00 -23.57
N GLN A 19 -0.99 -4.74 -23.29
CA GLN A 19 0.01 -4.35 -22.27
C GLN A 19 -0.63 -4.10 -20.90
N VAL A 20 -1.95 -3.84 -20.87
CA VAL A 20 -2.71 -3.59 -19.66
C VAL A 20 -3.96 -4.47 -19.67
N TYR A 21 -4.22 -5.11 -18.55
CA TYR A 21 -5.41 -5.93 -18.31
C TYR A 21 -6.17 -5.30 -17.16
N LEU A 22 -7.42 -4.91 -17.40
CA LEU A 22 -8.32 -4.36 -16.38
C LEU A 22 -9.25 -5.46 -15.89
N PHE A 23 -9.32 -5.60 -14.59
CA PHE A 23 -10.22 -6.53 -13.93
C PHE A 23 -11.07 -5.77 -12.91
N GLY A 24 -12.38 -5.74 -13.14
CA GLY A 24 -13.36 -5.22 -12.19
C GLY A 24 -13.79 -6.30 -11.20
N GLU A 25 -13.97 -5.94 -9.95
CA GLU A 25 -14.43 -6.86 -8.91
C GLU A 25 -15.67 -6.37 -8.19
N THR A 26 -16.39 -7.31 -7.58
CA THR A 26 -17.37 -7.03 -6.54
C THR A 26 -16.73 -7.29 -5.20
N HIS A 27 -16.64 -6.27 -4.36
CA HIS A 27 -16.03 -6.40 -3.03
C HIS A 27 -16.69 -7.53 -2.21
N ARG A 28 -15.87 -8.25 -1.43
CA ARG A 28 -16.30 -9.34 -0.54
C ARG A 28 -16.90 -10.55 -1.27
N CYS A 29 -16.57 -10.74 -2.54
CA CYS A 29 -16.96 -11.93 -3.30
C CYS A 29 -15.75 -12.84 -3.51
N THR A 30 -15.75 -13.97 -2.83
CA THR A 30 -14.63 -14.94 -2.85
C THR A 30 -14.34 -15.46 -4.25
N GLU A 31 -15.37 -15.71 -5.06
CA GLU A 31 -15.22 -16.22 -6.43
C GLU A 31 -14.50 -15.20 -7.35
N TYR A 32 -14.74 -13.90 -7.15
CA TYR A 32 -14.00 -12.85 -7.87
C TYR A 32 -12.53 -12.83 -7.47
N GLN A 33 -12.23 -12.94 -6.18
CA GLN A 33 -10.85 -13.01 -5.70
C GLN A 33 -10.11 -14.26 -6.21
N GLN A 34 -10.77 -15.41 -6.20
CA GLN A 34 -10.23 -16.64 -6.76
C GLN A 34 -9.97 -16.49 -8.26
N PHE A 35 -10.92 -15.91 -9.01
CA PHE A 35 -10.74 -15.67 -10.45
C PHE A 35 -9.61 -14.68 -10.72
N ARG A 36 -9.52 -13.57 -9.97
CA ARG A 36 -8.40 -12.61 -10.06
C ARG A 36 -7.05 -13.33 -9.88
N ASN A 37 -6.94 -14.17 -8.85
CA ASN A 37 -5.71 -14.89 -8.55
C ASN A 37 -5.28 -15.82 -9.70
N VAL A 38 -6.23 -16.57 -10.24
CA VAL A 38 -5.97 -17.50 -11.35
C VAL A 38 -5.62 -16.74 -12.63
N LEU A 39 -6.38 -15.67 -12.93
CA LEU A 39 -6.12 -14.80 -14.09
C LEU A 39 -4.73 -14.15 -13.98
N PHE A 40 -4.38 -13.56 -12.83
CA PHE A 40 -3.10 -12.92 -12.63
C PHE A 40 -1.94 -13.91 -12.80
N LYS A 41 -2.03 -15.08 -12.18
CA LYS A 41 -1.02 -16.16 -12.34
C LYS A 41 -0.84 -16.57 -13.80
N TYR A 42 -1.93 -16.65 -14.58
CA TYR A 42 -1.89 -16.91 -16.01
C TYR A 42 -1.18 -15.77 -16.76
N LEU A 43 -1.55 -14.51 -16.51
CA LEU A 43 -0.96 -13.35 -17.17
C LEU A 43 0.55 -13.22 -16.88
N VAL A 44 0.98 -13.52 -15.67
CA VAL A 44 2.41 -13.56 -15.32
C VAL A 44 3.16 -14.62 -16.13
N LYS A 45 2.62 -15.84 -16.20
CA LYS A 45 3.29 -17.00 -16.85
C LYS A 45 3.27 -16.90 -18.36
N GLU A 46 2.14 -16.53 -18.94
CA GLU A 46 1.90 -16.66 -20.39
C GLU A 46 2.02 -15.32 -21.14
N LYS A 47 1.86 -14.19 -20.43
CA LYS A 47 1.89 -12.85 -21.04
C LYS A 47 3.02 -11.97 -20.52
N GLY A 48 3.81 -12.44 -19.58
CA GLY A 48 4.95 -11.70 -19.04
C GLY A 48 4.59 -10.50 -18.16
N VAL A 49 3.37 -10.46 -17.62
CA VAL A 49 2.95 -9.40 -16.68
C VAL A 49 3.84 -9.45 -15.43
N ARG A 50 4.31 -8.27 -14.98
CA ARG A 50 5.21 -8.12 -13.82
C ARG A 50 4.74 -7.08 -12.82
N VAL A 51 3.59 -6.44 -13.06
CA VAL A 51 3.02 -5.45 -12.15
C VAL A 51 1.58 -5.82 -11.83
N LEU A 52 1.26 -5.91 -10.56
CA LEU A 52 -0.09 -5.98 -10.02
C LEU A 52 -0.46 -4.58 -9.53
N VAL A 53 -1.53 -4.01 -10.09
CA VAL A 53 -2.08 -2.72 -9.66
C VAL A 53 -3.36 -3.01 -8.88
N GLU A 54 -3.45 -2.50 -7.64
CA GLU A 54 -4.56 -2.74 -6.74
C GLU A 54 -5.27 -1.43 -6.36
N GLU A 55 -6.58 -1.50 -6.15
CA GLU A 55 -7.38 -0.45 -5.54
C GLU A 55 -7.12 -0.41 -4.03
N ALA A 56 -5.94 0.07 -3.67
CA ALA A 56 -5.47 0.20 -2.30
C ALA A 56 -4.52 1.39 -2.17
N GLY A 57 -4.44 1.96 -0.97
CA GLY A 57 -3.60 3.11 -0.69
C GLY A 57 -2.09 2.80 -0.75
N TYR A 58 -1.31 3.86 -0.87
CA TYR A 58 0.12 3.76 -1.10
C TYR A 58 0.87 3.04 0.03
N ALA A 59 0.60 3.37 1.30
CA ALA A 59 1.28 2.75 2.43
C ALA A 59 0.98 1.24 2.51
N THR A 60 -0.28 0.87 2.24
CA THR A 60 -0.70 -0.54 2.18
C THR A 60 0.09 -1.31 1.13
N THR A 61 0.08 -0.84 -0.12
CA THR A 61 0.73 -1.56 -1.23
C THR A 61 2.25 -1.49 -1.19
N PHE A 62 2.82 -0.43 -0.61
CA PHE A 62 4.26 -0.38 -0.34
C PHE A 62 4.67 -1.53 0.60
N LEU A 63 3.96 -1.72 1.72
CA LEU A 63 4.27 -2.79 2.67
C LEU A 63 4.02 -4.19 2.06
N GLN A 64 2.97 -4.36 1.26
CA GLN A 64 2.74 -5.58 0.48
C GLN A 64 3.91 -5.86 -0.46
N ASN A 65 4.35 -4.84 -1.21
CA ASN A 65 5.48 -4.98 -2.12
C ASN A 65 6.77 -5.34 -1.38
N GLU A 66 7.08 -4.67 -0.27
CA GLU A 66 8.26 -5.02 0.55
C GLU A 66 8.21 -6.47 1.06
N THR A 67 7.00 -6.95 1.38
CA THR A 67 6.80 -8.34 1.82
C THR A 67 7.03 -9.33 0.69
N VAL A 68 6.44 -9.12 -0.48
CA VAL A 68 6.61 -10.05 -1.61
C VAL A 68 7.99 -9.96 -2.26
N GLN A 69 8.75 -8.88 -1.99
CA GLN A 69 10.15 -8.76 -2.35
C GLN A 69 11.11 -9.41 -1.32
N GLY A 70 10.58 -9.93 -0.21
CA GLY A 70 11.36 -10.55 0.87
C GLY A 70 12.14 -9.57 1.76
N ARG A 71 11.82 -8.27 1.74
CA ARG A 71 12.43 -7.23 2.59
C ARG A 71 11.67 -7.01 3.90
N LEU A 72 10.40 -7.40 3.94
CA LEU A 72 9.56 -7.44 5.14
C LEU A 72 9.02 -8.86 5.31
N SER A 73 8.98 -9.38 6.54
CA SER A 73 8.46 -10.73 6.76
C SER A 73 6.93 -10.76 6.72
N PHE A 74 6.36 -11.90 6.33
CA PHE A 74 4.89 -12.10 6.35
C PHE A 74 4.33 -11.93 7.75
N SER A 75 4.99 -12.46 8.77
CA SER A 75 4.57 -12.36 10.17
C SER A 75 4.60 -10.94 10.73
N ASP A 76 5.46 -10.08 10.21
CA ASP A 76 5.59 -8.70 10.69
C ASP A 76 4.41 -7.84 10.23
N TRP A 77 3.85 -8.14 9.06
CA TRP A 77 2.79 -7.31 8.49
C TRP A 77 1.62 -8.09 7.92
N LEU A 78 1.84 -8.95 6.91
CA LEU A 78 0.76 -9.53 6.09
C LEU A 78 -0.18 -10.42 6.90
N ASP A 79 0.34 -11.23 7.82
CA ASP A 79 -0.46 -12.10 8.71
C ASP A 79 -1.44 -11.30 9.58
N ARG A 80 -1.20 -9.99 9.75
CA ARG A 80 -1.99 -9.12 10.61
C ARG A 80 -2.90 -8.16 9.86
N CYS A 81 -2.63 -7.92 8.59
CA CYS A 81 -3.28 -6.87 7.78
C CYS A 81 -4.07 -7.43 6.60
N THR A 82 -3.84 -8.68 6.19
CA THR A 82 -4.57 -9.30 5.09
C THR A 82 -5.94 -9.78 5.57
N SER A 83 -6.98 -9.34 4.87
CA SER A 83 -8.37 -9.59 5.26
C SER A 83 -8.95 -10.88 4.69
N SER A 84 -8.38 -11.43 3.61
CA SER A 84 -8.87 -12.63 2.95
C SER A 84 -7.79 -13.70 2.77
N LYS A 85 -8.24 -14.94 2.77
CA LYS A 85 -7.38 -16.08 2.46
C LYS A 85 -6.84 -16.01 1.03
N GLU A 86 -7.67 -15.57 0.10
CA GLU A 86 -7.33 -15.45 -1.31
C GLU A 86 -6.24 -14.42 -1.56
N ASP A 87 -6.27 -13.29 -0.85
CA ASP A 87 -5.19 -12.28 -0.91
C ASP A 87 -3.89 -12.82 -0.35
N TYR A 88 -3.95 -13.49 0.82
CA TYR A 88 -2.78 -14.10 1.42
C TYR A 88 -2.14 -15.14 0.48
N GLU A 89 -2.93 -16.01 -0.13
CA GLU A 89 -2.46 -17.01 -1.09
C GLU A 89 -1.85 -16.40 -2.35
N LEU A 90 -2.38 -15.25 -2.80
CA LEU A 90 -1.81 -14.52 -3.94
C LEU A 90 -0.45 -13.93 -3.58
N TYR A 91 -0.33 -13.23 -2.46
CA TYR A 91 0.93 -12.61 -2.05
C TYR A 91 2.00 -13.65 -1.72
N GLN A 92 1.62 -14.77 -1.09
CA GLN A 92 2.54 -15.89 -0.90
C GLN A 92 3.06 -16.42 -2.24
N TRP A 93 2.17 -16.62 -3.20
CA TRP A 93 2.58 -17.06 -4.54
C TRP A 93 3.49 -16.05 -5.24
N ILE A 94 3.24 -14.74 -5.10
CA ILE A 94 4.11 -13.69 -5.65
C ILE A 94 5.49 -13.73 -4.98
N ALA A 95 5.55 -13.89 -3.67
CA ALA A 95 6.81 -14.00 -2.94
C ALA A 95 7.62 -15.24 -3.38
N ASP A 96 6.96 -16.37 -3.55
CA ASP A 96 7.58 -17.60 -4.06
C ASP A 96 8.08 -17.40 -5.50
N TRP A 97 7.30 -16.70 -6.34
CA TRP A 97 7.73 -16.32 -7.70
C TRP A 97 8.97 -15.45 -7.67
N ASN A 98 9.01 -14.43 -6.81
CA ASN A 98 10.10 -13.45 -6.73
C ASN A 98 11.39 -14.06 -6.13
N SER A 99 11.28 -15.14 -5.37
CA SER A 99 12.41 -15.77 -4.70
C SER A 99 13.47 -16.25 -5.69
N GLY A 100 14.70 -15.75 -5.55
CA GLY A 100 15.82 -16.12 -6.39
C GLY A 100 15.80 -15.58 -7.82
N ARG A 101 14.86 -14.68 -8.17
CA ARG A 101 14.79 -14.04 -9.49
C ARG A 101 15.53 -12.72 -9.50
N GLU A 102 16.03 -12.36 -10.69
CA GLU A 102 16.58 -11.04 -10.97
C GLU A 102 15.46 -10.00 -10.92
N ASP A 103 15.80 -8.75 -10.56
CA ASP A 103 14.80 -7.67 -10.33
C ASP A 103 13.89 -7.42 -11.55
N ALA A 104 14.40 -7.56 -12.77
CA ALA A 104 13.61 -7.40 -13.99
C ALA A 104 12.50 -8.46 -14.17
N ASP A 105 12.63 -9.62 -13.53
CA ASP A 105 11.68 -10.73 -13.60
C ASP A 105 10.75 -10.82 -12.39
N LYS A 106 10.99 -10.01 -11.38
CA LYS A 106 10.14 -9.95 -10.20
C LYS A 106 8.82 -9.25 -10.48
N ILE A 107 7.80 -9.67 -9.74
CA ILE A 107 6.49 -9.03 -9.73
C ILE A 107 6.50 -7.94 -8.65
N SER A 108 6.02 -6.74 -9.03
CA SER A 108 5.81 -5.62 -8.12
C SER A 108 4.32 -5.38 -7.90
N ILE A 109 3.97 -4.84 -6.71
CA ILE A 109 2.62 -4.42 -6.35
C ILE A 109 2.60 -2.90 -6.23
N ILE A 110 1.56 -2.25 -6.81
CA ILE A 110 1.38 -0.80 -6.80
C ILE A 110 -0.07 -0.48 -6.46
N GLY A 111 -0.30 0.49 -5.58
CA GLY A 111 -1.62 1.00 -5.25
C GLY A 111 -1.99 2.25 -6.03
N ILE A 112 -3.27 2.39 -6.33
CA ILE A 112 -3.82 3.54 -7.06
C ILE A 112 -4.97 4.25 -6.31
N ASP A 113 -5.31 3.81 -5.11
CA ASP A 113 -6.30 4.49 -4.27
C ASP A 113 -5.62 5.58 -3.41
N ILE A 114 -6.36 6.64 -3.14
CA ILE A 114 -5.95 7.70 -2.22
C ILE A 114 -6.22 7.34 -0.77
N THR A 115 -7.17 6.42 -0.51
CA THR A 115 -7.50 5.99 0.86
C THR A 115 -6.50 4.97 1.38
N ASP A 116 -6.04 5.17 2.61
CA ASP A 116 -5.13 4.25 3.27
C ASP A 116 -5.57 3.97 4.71
N ASN A 117 -5.10 2.88 5.27
CA ASN A 117 -5.32 2.54 6.67
C ASN A 117 -4.28 3.25 7.54
N ILE A 118 -4.73 3.93 8.60
CA ILE A 118 -3.84 4.66 9.51
C ILE A 118 -2.77 3.75 10.15
N GLY A 119 -3.09 2.49 10.41
CA GLY A 119 -2.13 1.50 10.90
C GLY A 119 -1.03 1.20 9.88
N ASN A 120 -1.39 1.07 8.61
CA ASN A 120 -0.43 0.87 7.53
C ASN A 120 0.44 2.11 7.32
N MET A 121 -0.14 3.31 7.43
CA MET A 121 0.61 4.57 7.41
C MET A 121 1.64 4.64 8.54
N GLN A 122 1.24 4.29 9.76
CA GLN A 122 2.15 4.23 10.90
C GLN A 122 3.26 3.19 10.70
N MET A 123 2.92 2.01 10.19
CA MET A 123 3.89 0.95 9.89
C MET A 123 4.87 1.36 8.79
N LEU A 124 4.40 2.02 7.73
CA LEU A 124 5.26 2.58 6.69
C LEU A 124 6.27 3.55 7.30
N CYS A 125 5.81 4.52 8.11
CA CYS A 125 6.70 5.46 8.78
C CYS A 125 7.77 4.74 9.62
N GLN A 126 7.36 3.74 10.39
CA GLN A 126 8.29 2.97 11.22
C GLN A 126 9.28 2.16 10.39
N TYR A 127 8.82 1.53 9.31
CA TYR A 127 9.67 0.78 8.39
C TYR A 127 10.74 1.68 7.78
N LEU A 128 10.36 2.85 7.24
CA LEU A 128 11.29 3.80 6.65
C LEU A 128 12.28 4.37 7.69
N LEU A 129 11.82 4.61 8.92
CA LEU A 129 12.65 5.18 9.98
C LEU A 129 13.51 4.14 10.72
N LYS A 130 13.33 2.85 10.50
CA LYS A 130 13.94 1.76 11.28
C LYS A 130 15.47 1.87 11.34
N THR A 131 16.11 2.14 10.22
CA THR A 131 17.57 2.19 10.07
C THR A 131 18.13 3.61 9.93
N CYS A 132 17.25 4.65 9.97
CA CYS A 132 17.67 6.02 9.74
C CYS A 132 18.47 6.60 10.93
N ASN A 133 19.49 7.39 10.60
CA ASN A 133 20.17 8.24 11.55
C ASN A 133 19.59 9.66 11.50
N PHE A 134 19.14 10.18 12.65
CA PHE A 134 18.45 11.47 12.72
C PHE A 134 19.39 12.66 12.96
N THR A 135 20.71 12.46 13.01
CA THR A 135 21.68 13.52 13.33
C THR A 135 21.71 14.67 12.31
N GLY A 136 21.22 14.46 11.08
CA GLY A 136 21.11 15.50 10.04
C GLY A 136 19.90 16.43 10.21
N ALA A 137 18.98 16.14 11.13
CA ALA A 137 17.78 16.95 11.37
C ALA A 137 17.93 17.85 12.59
N ASP A 138 17.07 18.87 12.71
CA ASP A 138 16.99 19.69 13.92
C ASP A 138 16.43 18.90 15.13
N VAL A 139 16.59 19.43 16.35
CA VAL A 139 16.24 18.72 17.60
C VAL A 139 14.75 18.37 17.67
N GLN A 140 13.87 19.24 17.16
CA GLN A 140 12.43 18.99 17.16
C GLN A 140 12.07 17.86 16.22
N THR A 141 12.61 17.88 15.01
CA THR A 141 12.46 16.80 14.01
C THR A 141 12.99 15.49 14.55
N GLN A 142 14.19 15.46 15.16
CA GLN A 142 14.74 14.25 15.78
C GLN A 142 13.83 13.66 16.85
N ARG A 143 13.21 14.50 17.70
CA ARG A 143 12.25 14.06 18.74
C ARG A 143 11.01 13.44 18.13
N LEU A 144 10.42 14.09 17.11
CA LEU A 144 9.24 13.59 16.41
C LEU A 144 9.52 12.23 15.76
N LEU A 145 10.56 12.13 14.94
CA LEU A 145 10.88 10.89 14.22
C LEU A 145 11.26 9.75 15.18
N THR A 146 11.92 10.06 16.30
CA THR A 146 12.22 9.09 17.36
C THR A 146 10.95 8.60 18.05
N ALA A 147 10.00 9.48 18.33
CA ALA A 147 8.72 9.11 18.93
C ALA A 147 7.92 8.20 17.98
N ILE A 148 7.79 8.53 16.70
CA ILE A 148 7.12 7.71 15.68
C ILE A 148 7.77 6.33 15.60
N ARG A 149 9.09 6.25 15.52
CA ARG A 149 9.82 4.97 15.41
C ARG A 149 9.58 4.01 16.57
N LYS A 150 9.26 4.54 17.77
CA LYS A 150 9.04 3.75 18.98
C LYS A 150 7.58 3.31 19.19
N GLN A 151 6.65 3.77 18.36
CA GLN A 151 5.24 3.40 18.48
C GLN A 151 5.04 1.90 18.20
N ASN A 152 3.98 1.33 18.77
CA ASN A 152 3.49 0.00 18.40
C ASN A 152 2.25 0.15 17.51
N PRO A 153 2.32 -0.16 16.21
CA PRO A 153 1.21 0.03 15.27
C PRO A 153 0.01 -0.89 15.56
N PHE A 154 0.17 -1.86 16.45
CA PHE A 154 -0.90 -2.78 16.85
C PHE A 154 -1.55 -2.40 18.20
N SER A 155 -1.12 -1.29 18.80
CA SER A 155 -1.75 -0.72 20.00
C SER A 155 -2.76 0.35 19.60
N SER A 156 -4.05 0.14 19.90
CA SER A 156 -5.11 1.10 19.58
C SER A 156 -4.86 2.48 20.18
N LEU A 157 -4.31 2.55 21.38
CA LEU A 157 -3.95 3.82 22.03
C LEU A 157 -2.82 4.54 21.29
N GLN A 158 -1.78 3.80 20.85
CA GLN A 158 -0.65 4.40 20.13
C GLN A 158 -1.02 4.75 18.70
N LEU A 159 -1.94 4.01 18.10
CA LEU A 159 -2.51 4.34 16.79
C LEU A 159 -3.28 5.67 16.86
N GLN A 160 -4.09 5.88 17.90
CA GLN A 160 -4.78 7.15 18.12
C GLN A 160 -3.80 8.30 18.32
N THR A 161 -2.76 8.10 19.15
CA THR A 161 -1.68 9.08 19.34
C THR A 161 -0.95 9.40 18.02
N PHE A 162 -0.69 8.39 17.20
CA PHE A 162 -0.08 8.60 15.90
C PHE A 162 -0.97 9.47 15.00
N GLN A 163 -2.25 9.14 14.93
CA GLN A 163 -3.23 9.86 14.10
C GLN A 163 -3.40 11.31 14.54
N ASP A 164 -3.55 11.55 15.86
CA ASP A 164 -3.96 12.84 16.38
C ASP A 164 -2.77 13.79 16.62
N GLU A 165 -1.59 13.26 16.92
CA GLU A 165 -0.44 14.06 17.32
C GLU A 165 0.71 14.00 16.33
N PHE A 166 1.15 12.81 15.91
CA PHE A 166 2.37 12.67 15.15
C PHE A 166 2.17 12.89 13.65
N LEU A 167 1.09 12.38 13.09
CA LEU A 167 0.82 12.52 11.67
C LEU A 167 0.61 13.99 11.24
N PRO A 168 -0.15 14.83 11.97
CA PRO A 168 -0.23 16.25 11.67
C PRO A 168 1.13 16.96 11.71
N GLN A 169 1.96 16.65 12.71
CA GLN A 169 3.30 17.22 12.81
C GLN A 169 4.22 16.75 11.66
N LEU A 170 4.08 15.50 11.22
CA LEU A 170 4.83 14.96 10.10
C LEU A 170 4.42 15.61 8.77
N ILE A 171 3.11 15.86 8.58
CA ILE A 171 2.58 16.60 7.44
C ILE A 171 3.10 18.05 7.44
N GLU A 172 3.05 18.72 8.58
CA GLU A 172 3.59 20.09 8.73
C GLU A 172 5.09 20.14 8.43
N LEU A 173 5.85 19.17 8.95
CA LEU A 173 7.28 19.04 8.68
C LEU A 173 7.55 18.87 7.19
N TYR A 174 6.80 18.00 6.52
CA TYR A 174 6.93 17.79 5.08
C TYR A 174 6.63 19.07 4.28
N GLN A 175 5.59 19.82 4.68
CA GLN A 175 5.18 21.06 3.98
C GLN A 175 6.13 22.23 4.22
N THR A 176 6.74 22.33 5.40
CA THR A 176 7.52 23.51 5.82
C THR A 176 9.03 23.31 5.73
N LYS A 177 9.50 22.05 5.89
CA LYS A 177 10.93 21.71 5.94
C LYS A 177 11.20 20.33 5.30
N PRO A 178 10.83 20.11 4.02
CA PRO A 178 11.00 18.82 3.35
C PRO A 178 12.45 18.32 3.36
N GLU A 179 13.42 19.24 3.30
CA GLU A 179 14.85 18.93 3.36
C GLU A 179 15.28 18.21 4.64
N GLN A 180 14.56 18.37 5.75
CA GLN A 180 14.83 17.65 6.98
C GLN A 180 14.51 16.16 6.84
N LEU A 181 13.42 15.82 6.13
CA LEU A 181 13.04 14.45 5.81
C LEU A 181 13.96 13.84 4.77
N GLU A 182 14.34 14.60 3.73
CA GLU A 182 15.30 14.16 2.71
C GLU A 182 16.66 13.84 3.32
N ASN A 183 17.16 14.70 4.21
CA ASN A 183 18.43 14.49 4.92
C ASN A 183 18.44 13.22 5.79
N VAL A 184 17.28 12.85 6.36
CA VAL A 184 17.16 11.66 7.21
C VAL A 184 16.90 10.39 6.41
N LEU A 185 16.01 10.45 5.42
CA LEU A 185 15.48 9.32 4.67
C LEU A 185 16.23 9.07 3.36
N GLY A 186 16.93 10.07 2.82
CA GLY A 186 17.57 9.97 1.52
C GLY A 186 16.54 9.62 0.42
N THR A 187 16.84 8.64 -0.40
CA THR A 187 15.94 8.17 -1.47
C THR A 187 14.61 7.61 -0.97
N GLN A 188 14.51 7.25 0.30
CA GLN A 188 13.28 6.77 0.93
C GLN A 188 12.27 7.90 1.20
N ALA A 189 12.70 9.17 1.18
CA ALA A 189 11.82 10.32 1.42
C ALA A 189 10.61 10.35 0.46
N MET A 190 10.82 9.99 -0.81
CA MET A 190 9.76 9.89 -1.80
C MET A 190 8.61 8.95 -1.40
N HIS A 191 8.90 7.86 -0.69
CA HIS A 191 7.88 6.92 -0.25
C HIS A 191 7.02 7.50 0.87
N LEU A 192 7.64 8.25 1.80
CA LEU A 192 6.91 8.97 2.83
C LEU A 192 6.07 10.09 2.23
N GLU A 193 6.63 10.87 1.31
CA GLU A 193 5.94 11.93 0.58
C GLU A 193 4.65 11.44 -0.08
N ARG A 194 4.72 10.38 -0.87
CA ARG A 194 3.55 9.81 -1.55
C ARG A 194 2.46 9.37 -0.58
N ALA A 195 2.84 8.74 0.53
CA ALA A 195 1.90 8.33 1.55
C ALA A 195 1.24 9.54 2.24
N LEU A 196 2.01 10.59 2.54
CA LEU A 196 1.48 11.83 3.15
C LEU A 196 0.53 12.56 2.20
N LEU A 197 0.86 12.66 0.91
CA LEU A 197 -0.02 13.28 -0.10
C LEU A 197 -1.34 12.52 -0.22
N GLY A 198 -1.31 11.19 -0.36
CA GLY A 198 -2.53 10.38 -0.40
C GLY A 198 -3.39 10.56 0.86
N TRP A 199 -2.76 10.64 2.04
CA TRP A 199 -3.48 10.88 3.29
C TRP A 199 -4.14 12.27 3.34
N GLN A 200 -3.45 13.31 2.88
CA GLN A 200 -4.02 14.67 2.80
C GLN A 200 -5.22 14.73 1.85
N GLU A 201 -5.15 14.08 0.70
CA GLU A 201 -6.26 13.98 -0.24
C GLU A 201 -7.46 13.25 0.36
N ALA A 202 -7.23 12.15 1.08
CA ALA A 202 -8.29 11.42 1.78
C ALA A 202 -8.99 12.27 2.85
N LEU A 203 -8.22 13.04 3.64
CA LEU A 203 -8.79 13.98 4.62
C LEU A 203 -9.63 15.07 3.96
N GLU A 204 -9.18 15.64 2.86
CA GLU A 204 -9.93 16.67 2.13
C GLU A 204 -11.22 16.10 1.53
N GLN A 205 -11.19 14.89 0.98
CA GLN A 205 -12.41 14.21 0.52
C GLN A 205 -13.42 14.00 1.66
N GLN A 206 -12.95 13.52 2.83
CA GLN A 206 -13.85 13.36 3.99
C GLN A 206 -14.47 14.70 4.40
N ARG A 207 -13.69 15.78 4.40
CA ARG A 207 -14.20 17.12 4.69
C ARG A 207 -15.26 17.59 3.69
N LEU A 208 -15.04 17.32 2.40
CA LEU A 208 -16.00 17.67 1.35
C LEU A 208 -17.28 16.85 1.45
N ARG A 209 -17.21 15.55 1.69
CA ARG A 209 -18.37 14.67 1.92
C ARG A 209 -19.20 15.16 3.11
N GLY A 210 -18.56 15.44 4.25
CA GLY A 210 -19.25 15.97 5.42
C GLY A 210 -19.96 17.30 5.17
N LYS A 211 -19.42 18.17 4.30
CA LYS A 211 -20.10 19.40 3.87
C LYS A 211 -21.29 19.12 2.96
N ALA A 212 -21.17 18.20 2.00
CA ALA A 212 -22.25 17.83 1.11
C ALA A 212 -23.44 17.23 1.88
N GLU A 213 -23.16 16.33 2.84
CA GLU A 213 -24.18 15.77 3.73
C GLU A 213 -24.91 16.84 4.55
N GLN A 214 -24.19 17.86 5.08
CA GLN A 214 -24.77 18.98 5.81
C GLN A 214 -25.67 19.88 4.93
N LEU A 215 -25.38 19.96 3.62
CA LEU A 215 -26.17 20.73 2.64
C LEU A 215 -27.33 19.93 2.06
N GLY A 216 -27.50 18.66 2.43
CA GLY A 216 -28.54 17.77 1.89
C GLY A 216 -28.28 17.31 0.46
N ASP A 217 -27.08 17.44 -0.02
CA ASP A 217 -26.65 17.14 -1.40
C ASP A 217 -25.84 15.83 -1.39
N SER A 218 -26.52 14.71 -1.11
CA SER A 218 -25.86 13.40 -1.01
C SER A 218 -25.48 12.76 -2.38
N ASP A 219 -26.00 13.33 -3.49
CA ASP A 219 -25.88 12.69 -4.80
C ASP A 219 -24.76 13.26 -5.70
N ASP A 220 -24.14 14.39 -5.34
CA ASP A 220 -23.16 15.09 -6.17
C ASP A 220 -21.68 14.89 -5.78
N VAL A 221 -21.35 13.87 -5.02
CA VAL A 221 -19.98 13.62 -4.52
C VAL A 221 -19.32 12.36 -5.13
N TYR A 222 -19.70 12.03 -6.38
CA TYR A 222 -19.02 10.98 -7.14
C TYR A 222 -18.33 11.51 -8.39
#